data_705976c9215f392a1ad6c58195baedb7
#
_entry.id   705976c9215f392a1ad6c58195baedb7
#
_cell.length_a   1.000
_cell.length_b   1.000
_cell.length_c   1.000
_cell.angle_alpha   90.00
_cell.angle_beta   90.00
_cell.angle_gamma   90.00
#
_symmetry.space_group_name_H-M   'P 1'
#
loop_
_entity.id
_entity.type
_entity.pdbx_description
1 polymer ?
#
loop_
_entity_poly.entity_id
_entity_poly.type
_entity_poly.pdbx_seq_one_letter_code
_entity_poly.pdbx_strand_id
1 'polypeptide(L)'
;MENKNKNLEPKRGDNINRRKPSMAEHLAGEKDSFKESLSLYLPYEMVGGSVPYIAGTEDEAVWNAASQACGTEKVHFTYTIENNYCWYLACPSSSLASNPDSWCPLASALPGNSEYWDKDTVYIYEQEGLASALRWDPETGRMQVFLGAGRTLLPKIQSMDANFVTIDAERAEIVPWHNRMLKNEQLSRAAARTLLLSGILMNMIILAFVIFQFFIRNVSERDLEKVKEETQVTSQQ
;
A
#
# COMPACT_ATOMS: atom_id res chain seq x y z
N MET A 1 35.25 -52.81 17.56
CA MET A 1 33.95 -52.22 17.17
C MET A 1 34.13 -50.72 17.11
N GLU A 2 34.42 -50.23 15.91
CA GLU A 2 34.90 -48.88 15.64
C GLU A 2 33.75 -48.04 15.17
N ASN A 3 33.39 -47.03 15.95
CA ASN A 3 32.26 -46.13 15.67
C ASN A 3 32.77 -44.90 14.92
N LYS A 4 32.63 -44.90 13.59
CA LYS A 4 32.95 -43.77 12.71
C LYS A 4 31.90 -42.72 12.79
N ASN A 5 32.14 -41.68 13.61
CA ASN A 5 31.44 -40.42 13.53
C ASN A 5 31.80 -39.68 12.23
N LYS A 6 30.89 -39.64 11.26
CA LYS A 6 31.01 -38.81 10.08
C LYS A 6 30.47 -37.41 10.41
N ASN A 7 31.38 -36.47 10.60
CA ASN A 7 31.10 -35.03 10.57
C ASN A 7 30.62 -34.69 9.16
N LEU A 8 29.37 -34.26 9.04
CA LEU A 8 28.80 -33.61 7.86
C LEU A 8 29.09 -32.11 7.97
N GLU A 9 30.15 -31.67 7.27
CA GLU A 9 30.39 -30.26 7.00
C GLU A 9 29.28 -29.72 6.10
N PRO A 10 28.76 -28.49 6.38
CA PRO A 10 27.81 -27.85 5.48
C PRO A 10 28.54 -27.42 4.21
N LYS A 11 28.09 -27.88 3.08
CA LYS A 11 28.55 -27.47 1.74
C LYS A 11 28.35 -25.98 1.55
N ARG A 12 29.45 -25.26 1.58
CA ARG A 12 29.59 -23.88 1.18
C ARG A 12 29.56 -23.85 -0.37
N GLY A 13 28.63 -23.09 -0.92
CA GLY A 13 28.79 -22.64 -2.27
C GLY A 13 27.67 -22.93 -3.22
N ASP A 14 26.71 -22.02 -3.28
CA ASP A 14 26.18 -21.67 -4.58
C ASP A 14 26.30 -20.16 -4.75
N ASN A 15 27.27 -19.80 -5.58
CA ASN A 15 27.45 -18.48 -6.13
C ASN A 15 26.25 -18.18 -7.04
N ILE A 16 25.14 -17.75 -6.42
CA ILE A 16 23.99 -17.27 -7.18
C ILE A 16 24.43 -15.96 -7.82
N ASN A 17 24.67 -16.06 -9.11
CA ASN A 17 24.91 -15.00 -10.07
C ASN A 17 23.93 -13.83 -9.75
N ARG A 18 24.40 -12.79 -9.04
CA ARG A 18 23.65 -11.58 -8.75
C ARG A 18 23.43 -10.80 -10.05
N ARG A 19 22.46 -11.24 -10.83
CA ARG A 19 21.88 -10.43 -11.89
C ARG A 19 21.35 -9.15 -11.23
N LYS A 20 21.78 -7.98 -11.71
CA LYS A 20 21.20 -6.72 -11.25
C LYS A 20 19.69 -6.79 -11.50
N PRO A 21 18.86 -6.60 -10.48
CA PRO A 21 17.41 -6.66 -10.63
C PRO A 21 16.96 -5.65 -11.69
N SER A 22 16.03 -6.06 -12.52
CA SER A 22 15.39 -5.16 -13.49
C SER A 22 14.57 -4.11 -12.74
N MET A 23 14.26 -2.97 -13.38
CA MET A 23 13.43 -1.92 -12.76
C MET A 23 12.06 -2.45 -12.29
N ALA A 24 11.53 -3.48 -12.95
CA ALA A 24 10.32 -4.18 -12.56
C ALA A 24 10.53 -5.07 -11.30
N GLU A 25 11.72 -5.68 -11.16
CA GLU A 25 12.10 -6.44 -9.97
C GLU A 25 12.41 -5.53 -8.78
N HIS A 26 12.91 -4.30 -9.02
CA HIS A 26 13.06 -3.29 -7.97
C HIS A 26 11.68 -2.85 -7.42
N LEU A 27 10.68 -2.68 -8.28
CA LEU A 27 9.32 -2.38 -7.87
C LEU A 27 8.62 -3.56 -7.18
N ALA A 28 8.97 -4.80 -7.55
CA ALA A 28 8.49 -6.02 -6.88
C ALA A 28 9.26 -6.28 -5.57
N GLY A 29 10.57 -6.00 -5.51
CA GLY A 29 11.41 -6.10 -4.32
C GLY A 29 11.07 -5.05 -3.25
N GLU A 30 10.52 -3.90 -3.65
CA GLU A 30 9.96 -2.92 -2.73
C GLU A 30 8.80 -3.49 -1.88
N LYS A 31 8.07 -4.47 -2.44
CA LYS A 31 7.00 -5.16 -1.71
C LYS A 31 7.53 -6.08 -0.59
N ASP A 32 8.65 -6.74 -0.81
CA ASP A 32 9.23 -7.63 0.20
C ASP A 32 10.00 -6.84 1.28
N SER A 33 10.70 -5.77 0.92
CA SER A 33 11.32 -4.86 1.88
C SER A 33 10.29 -4.07 2.71
N PHE A 34 9.10 -3.82 2.14
CA PHE A 34 7.99 -3.19 2.86
C PHE A 34 7.39 -4.12 3.91
N LYS A 35 7.31 -5.43 3.64
CA LYS A 35 6.86 -6.43 4.63
C LYS A 35 7.81 -6.53 5.83
N GLU A 36 9.11 -6.45 5.61
CA GLU A 36 10.12 -6.50 6.70
C GLU A 36 10.13 -5.25 7.57
N SER A 37 9.60 -4.12 7.09
CA SER A 37 9.54 -2.86 7.84
C SER A 37 8.23 -2.64 8.60
N LEU A 38 7.20 -3.49 8.38
CA LEU A 38 5.92 -3.36 9.03
C LEU A 38 6.01 -3.74 10.51
N SER A 39 5.64 -2.81 11.39
CA SER A 39 5.55 -3.06 12.83
C SER A 39 4.17 -3.61 13.21
N LEU A 40 4.16 -4.49 14.19
CA LEU A 40 2.92 -4.96 14.78
C LEU A 40 2.34 -3.85 15.65
N TYR A 41 1.09 -3.48 15.39
CA TYR A 41 0.40 -2.45 16.16
C TYR A 41 -1.10 -2.73 16.23
N LEU A 42 -1.66 -2.58 17.41
CA LEU A 42 -3.09 -2.74 17.64
C LEU A 42 -3.76 -1.35 17.68
N PRO A 43 -4.54 -0.97 16.67
CA PRO A 43 -5.28 0.30 16.69
C PRO A 43 -6.23 0.35 17.88
N TYR A 44 -6.36 1.50 18.53
CA TYR A 44 -7.25 1.70 19.70
C TYR A 44 -8.73 1.80 19.29
N GLU A 45 -9.03 2.06 18.04
CA GLU A 45 -10.35 2.01 17.44
C GLU A 45 -10.32 1.11 16.22
N MET A 46 -11.14 0.07 16.20
CA MET A 46 -11.22 -0.86 15.10
C MET A 46 -12.64 -1.39 14.97
N VAL A 47 -13.09 -1.52 13.74
CA VAL A 47 -14.40 -2.07 13.38
C VAL A 47 -14.21 -3.24 12.41
N GLY A 48 -15.13 -4.18 12.45
CA GLY A 48 -15.18 -5.29 11.50
C GLY A 48 -16.54 -5.37 10.83
N GLY A 49 -16.57 -5.97 9.66
CA GLY A 49 -17.81 -6.14 8.92
C GLY A 49 -17.67 -7.03 7.70
N SER A 50 -18.77 -7.14 6.97
CA SER A 50 -18.82 -7.81 5.68
C SER A 50 -19.70 -7.05 4.71
N VAL A 51 -19.33 -7.08 3.43
CA VAL A 51 -20.13 -6.53 2.33
C VAL A 51 -20.21 -7.58 1.21
N PRO A 52 -21.30 -7.60 0.41
CA PRO A 52 -21.36 -8.47 -0.74
C PRO A 52 -20.21 -8.22 -1.71
N TYR A 53 -19.63 -9.29 -2.23
CA TYR A 53 -18.57 -9.20 -3.23
C TYR A 53 -19.16 -8.90 -4.61
N ILE A 54 -18.64 -7.85 -5.25
CA ILE A 54 -18.91 -7.50 -6.64
C ILE A 54 -17.57 -7.25 -7.33
N ALA A 55 -17.24 -8.09 -8.30
CA ALA A 55 -15.95 -8.04 -8.98
C ALA A 55 -15.66 -6.65 -9.57
N GLY A 56 -14.48 -6.11 -9.24
CA GLY A 56 -14.00 -4.81 -9.72
C GLY A 56 -14.45 -3.59 -8.90
N THR A 57 -15.28 -3.78 -7.86
CA THR A 57 -15.74 -2.70 -6.97
C THR A 57 -15.47 -3.00 -5.49
N GLU A 58 -14.66 -4.01 -5.20
CA GLU A 58 -14.39 -4.52 -3.85
C GLU A 58 -13.85 -3.42 -2.94
N ASP A 59 -12.78 -2.75 -3.40
CA ASP A 59 -12.15 -1.66 -2.65
C ASP A 59 -13.12 -0.53 -2.34
N GLU A 60 -14.02 -0.22 -3.27
CA GLU A 60 -15.00 0.85 -3.10
C GLU A 60 -16.12 0.45 -2.13
N ALA A 61 -16.64 -0.76 -2.25
CA ALA A 61 -17.67 -1.29 -1.38
C ALA A 61 -17.18 -1.40 0.06
N VAL A 62 -15.96 -1.94 0.26
CA VAL A 62 -15.34 -2.04 1.58
C VAL A 62 -15.03 -0.66 2.15
N TRP A 63 -14.47 0.25 1.35
CA TRP A 63 -14.18 1.62 1.82
C TRP A 63 -15.45 2.36 2.27
N ASN A 64 -16.54 2.26 1.51
CA ASN A 64 -17.82 2.88 1.86
C ASN A 64 -18.35 2.34 3.19
N ALA A 65 -18.36 1.01 3.36
CA ALA A 65 -18.81 0.37 4.59
C ALA A 65 -17.91 0.72 5.79
N ALA A 66 -16.59 0.70 5.60
CA ALA A 66 -15.60 1.07 6.61
C ALA A 66 -15.73 2.53 7.03
N SER A 67 -15.90 3.44 6.07
CA SER A 67 -16.10 4.87 6.31
C SER A 67 -17.37 5.13 7.12
N GLN A 68 -18.45 4.45 6.78
CA GLN A 68 -19.70 4.54 7.51
C GLN A 68 -19.57 3.98 8.95
N ALA A 69 -18.90 2.84 9.11
CA ALA A 69 -18.70 2.21 10.42
C ALA A 69 -17.77 3.02 11.33
N CYS A 70 -16.71 3.63 10.77
CA CYS A 70 -15.76 4.48 11.50
C CYS A 70 -16.25 5.93 11.66
N GLY A 71 -17.33 6.34 10.98
CA GLY A 71 -17.84 7.72 10.99
C GLY A 71 -16.90 8.75 10.35
N THR A 72 -15.98 8.34 9.51
CA THR A 72 -15.01 9.19 8.81
C THR A 72 -14.61 8.61 7.46
N GLU A 73 -14.35 9.47 6.49
CA GLU A 73 -13.83 9.04 5.17
C GLU A 73 -12.33 8.67 5.19
N LYS A 74 -11.61 9.14 6.22
CA LYS A 74 -10.17 8.85 6.39
C LYS A 74 -10.01 7.56 7.18
N VAL A 75 -10.07 6.43 6.48
CA VAL A 75 -9.97 5.09 7.06
C VAL A 75 -8.83 4.30 6.44
N HIS A 76 -8.22 3.47 7.27
CA HIS A 76 -7.40 2.35 6.84
C HIS A 76 -8.25 1.09 6.96
N PHE A 77 -8.16 0.22 5.98
CA PHE A 77 -8.91 -1.03 5.97
C PHE A 77 -8.07 -2.15 5.35
N THR A 78 -8.43 -3.36 5.69
CA THR A 78 -7.95 -4.58 5.05
C THR A 78 -9.12 -5.51 4.86
N TYR A 79 -9.10 -6.33 3.82
CA TYR A 79 -10.20 -7.26 3.55
C TYR A 79 -9.73 -8.52 2.86
N THR A 80 -10.57 -9.53 2.95
CA THR A 80 -10.45 -10.81 2.26
C THR A 80 -11.75 -11.10 1.54
N ILE A 81 -11.69 -11.99 0.57
CA ILE A 81 -12.88 -12.41 -0.20
C ILE A 81 -13.11 -13.87 0.07
N GLU A 82 -14.26 -14.19 0.65
CA GLU A 82 -14.69 -15.58 0.83
C GLU A 82 -16.22 -15.69 0.82
N ASN A 83 -16.71 -16.79 0.23
CA ASN A 83 -18.14 -17.11 0.15
C ASN A 83 -19.00 -15.98 -0.43
N ASN A 84 -18.48 -15.27 -1.45
CA ASN A 84 -19.16 -14.16 -2.12
C ASN A 84 -19.36 -12.92 -1.24
N TYR A 85 -18.53 -12.76 -0.18
CA TYR A 85 -18.45 -11.59 0.68
C TYR A 85 -17.02 -11.09 0.75
N CYS A 86 -16.88 -9.75 0.87
CA CYS A 86 -15.66 -9.12 1.33
C CYS A 86 -15.76 -8.95 2.86
N TRP A 87 -14.91 -9.65 3.59
CA TRP A 87 -14.79 -9.57 5.04
C TRP A 87 -13.72 -8.56 5.37
N TYR A 88 -14.01 -7.56 6.18
CA TYR A 88 -13.07 -6.48 6.42
C TYR A 88 -12.87 -6.13 7.89
N LEU A 89 -11.69 -5.60 8.16
CA LEU A 89 -11.35 -4.82 9.33
C LEU A 89 -11.01 -3.39 8.88
N ALA A 90 -11.37 -2.43 9.67
CA ALA A 90 -11.06 -1.03 9.40
C ALA A 90 -10.83 -0.24 10.69
N CYS A 91 -10.06 0.83 10.58
CA CYS A 91 -9.84 1.79 11.66
C CYS A 91 -9.74 3.21 11.11
N PRO A 92 -10.07 4.24 11.90
CA PRO A 92 -9.79 5.63 11.53
C PRO A 92 -8.30 5.84 11.30
N SER A 93 -7.94 6.66 10.31
CA SER A 93 -6.52 6.97 10.03
C SER A 93 -5.81 7.63 11.20
N SER A 94 -6.54 8.29 12.09
CA SER A 94 -6.01 8.85 13.35
C SER A 94 -5.45 7.78 14.28
N SER A 95 -6.05 6.58 14.28
CA SER A 95 -5.60 5.46 15.12
C SER A 95 -4.25 4.87 14.68
N LEU A 96 -3.85 5.10 13.42
CA LEU A 96 -2.57 4.67 12.85
C LEU A 96 -1.58 5.81 12.64
N ALA A 97 -1.90 7.04 13.04
CA ALA A 97 -1.08 8.21 12.76
C ALA A 97 0.35 8.10 13.32
N SER A 98 0.53 7.41 14.45
CA SER A 98 1.84 7.16 15.07
C SER A 98 2.60 5.97 14.46
N ASN A 99 1.88 5.05 13.80
CA ASN A 99 2.41 3.82 13.23
C ASN A 99 1.77 3.55 11.86
N PRO A 100 2.03 4.41 10.85
CA PRO A 100 1.38 4.31 9.54
C PRO A 100 1.74 3.03 8.78
N ASP A 101 2.95 2.51 9.02
CA ASP A 101 3.47 1.28 8.41
C ASP A 101 3.32 0.12 9.40
N SER A 102 2.09 -0.14 9.83
CA SER A 102 1.78 -1.20 10.78
C SER A 102 0.82 -2.24 10.21
N TRP A 103 0.72 -3.36 10.88
CA TRP A 103 -0.24 -4.41 10.56
C TRP A 103 -0.94 -4.90 11.84
N CYS A 104 -2.12 -5.49 11.68
CA CYS A 104 -2.91 -6.01 12.78
C CYS A 104 -3.04 -7.53 12.68
N PRO A 105 -2.64 -8.30 13.71
CA PRO A 105 -2.75 -9.76 13.71
C PRO A 105 -4.16 -10.29 13.50
N LEU A 106 -5.18 -9.58 13.97
CA LEU A 106 -6.58 -9.95 13.72
C LEU A 106 -6.95 -10.04 12.25
N ALA A 107 -6.26 -9.32 11.37
CA ALA A 107 -6.52 -9.37 9.94
C ALA A 107 -6.22 -10.76 9.35
N SER A 108 -5.26 -11.51 9.94
CA SER A 108 -4.98 -12.89 9.55
C SER A 108 -6.10 -13.86 9.92
N ALA A 109 -6.97 -13.50 10.85
CA ALA A 109 -8.11 -14.29 11.27
C ALA A 109 -9.41 -13.98 10.50
N LEU A 110 -9.36 -13.10 9.49
CA LEU A 110 -10.50 -12.91 8.62
C LEU A 110 -10.80 -14.19 7.81
N PRO A 111 -12.07 -14.46 7.48
CA PRO A 111 -12.43 -15.53 6.55
C PRO A 111 -11.63 -15.40 5.24
N GLY A 112 -11.09 -16.52 4.76
CA GLY A 112 -10.23 -16.54 3.57
C GLY A 112 -8.74 -16.35 3.84
N ASN A 113 -8.34 -15.72 4.95
CA ASN A 113 -6.94 -15.69 5.40
C ASN A 113 -6.62 -16.84 6.35
N SER A 114 -7.60 -17.29 7.12
CA SER A 114 -7.44 -18.43 8.02
C SER A 114 -7.96 -19.70 7.36
N GLU A 115 -7.10 -20.71 7.22
CA GLU A 115 -7.46 -22.03 6.71
C GLU A 115 -8.51 -22.74 7.57
N TYR A 116 -8.58 -22.37 8.85
CA TYR A 116 -9.48 -22.98 9.84
C TYR A 116 -10.51 -22.00 10.40
N TRP A 117 -10.90 -20.99 9.62
CA TRP A 117 -11.89 -20.04 10.09
C TRP A 117 -13.24 -20.72 10.35
N ASP A 118 -13.78 -20.48 11.53
CA ASP A 118 -15.06 -20.98 11.98
C ASP A 118 -15.91 -19.86 12.58
N LYS A 119 -17.22 -19.88 12.30
CA LYS A 119 -18.18 -18.86 12.76
C LYS A 119 -18.37 -18.86 14.27
N ASP A 120 -18.22 -20.04 14.91
CA ASP A 120 -18.44 -20.22 16.34
C ASP A 120 -17.17 -19.98 17.16
N THR A 121 -16.09 -19.56 16.50
CA THR A 121 -14.79 -19.32 17.11
C THR A 121 -14.52 -17.84 17.31
N VAL A 122 -14.03 -17.47 18.49
CA VAL A 122 -13.51 -16.13 18.82
C VAL A 122 -11.98 -16.15 18.67
N TYR A 123 -11.47 -15.32 17.83
CA TYR A 123 -10.03 -15.16 17.60
C TYR A 123 -9.51 -14.03 18.47
N ILE A 124 -8.53 -14.33 19.33
CA ILE A 124 -7.99 -13.42 20.33
C ILE A 124 -6.55 -13.12 20.03
N TYR A 125 -6.17 -11.86 20.13
CA TYR A 125 -4.79 -11.41 20.13
C TYR A 125 -4.53 -10.51 21.35
N GLU A 126 -3.44 -10.77 22.06
CA GLU A 126 -3.02 -10.02 23.24
C GLU A 126 -1.59 -9.53 23.09
N GLN A 127 -1.36 -8.26 23.41
CA GLN A 127 -0.05 -7.63 23.41
C GLN A 127 0.03 -6.59 24.53
N GLU A 128 1.06 -6.70 25.38
CA GLU A 128 1.38 -5.71 26.42
C GLU A 128 0.19 -5.32 27.32
N GLY A 129 -0.67 -6.30 27.61
CA GLY A 129 -1.86 -6.09 28.44
C GLY A 129 -3.07 -5.47 27.74
N LEU A 130 -2.96 -5.19 26.44
CA LEU A 130 -4.09 -4.90 25.55
C LEU A 130 -4.52 -6.19 24.87
N ALA A 131 -5.82 -6.40 24.76
CA ALA A 131 -6.38 -7.52 24.03
C ALA A 131 -7.34 -7.04 22.97
N SER A 132 -7.38 -7.78 21.88
CA SER A 132 -8.38 -7.65 20.83
C SER A 132 -8.99 -8.98 20.52
N ALA A 133 -10.24 -8.99 20.12
CA ALA A 133 -10.92 -10.20 19.72
C ALA A 133 -11.82 -9.94 18.51
N LEU A 134 -11.88 -10.93 17.64
CA LEU A 134 -12.72 -10.97 16.45
C LEU A 134 -13.67 -12.16 16.56
N ARG A 135 -14.95 -11.93 16.35
CA ARG A 135 -15.95 -12.98 16.30
C ARG A 135 -17.01 -12.68 15.25
N TRP A 136 -17.65 -13.72 14.77
CA TRP A 136 -18.90 -13.61 14.04
C TRP A 136 -20.06 -13.48 15.01
N ASP A 137 -20.96 -12.53 14.75
CA ASP A 137 -22.21 -12.39 15.49
C ASP A 137 -23.35 -13.02 14.67
N PRO A 138 -23.91 -14.15 15.11
CA PRO A 138 -24.99 -14.79 14.39
C PRO A 138 -26.32 -14.01 14.39
N GLU A 139 -26.51 -13.12 15.38
CA GLU A 139 -27.75 -12.33 15.50
C GLU A 139 -27.77 -11.19 14.46
N THR A 140 -26.65 -10.51 14.29
CA THR A 140 -26.54 -9.38 13.35
C THR A 140 -25.98 -9.79 11.98
N GLY A 141 -25.42 -10.99 11.88
CA GLY A 141 -24.74 -11.46 10.66
C GLY A 141 -23.50 -10.64 10.30
N ARG A 142 -22.80 -10.08 11.31
CA ARG A 142 -21.64 -9.21 11.12
C ARG A 142 -20.45 -9.65 11.93
N MET A 143 -19.27 -9.24 11.47
CA MET A 143 -18.06 -9.34 12.28
C MET A 143 -18.08 -8.31 13.40
N GLN A 144 -17.82 -8.76 14.62
CA GLN A 144 -17.63 -7.90 15.78
C GLN A 144 -16.17 -7.90 16.20
N VAL A 145 -15.67 -6.71 16.52
CA VAL A 145 -14.33 -6.50 17.05
C VAL A 145 -14.44 -5.95 18.45
N PHE A 146 -13.72 -6.58 19.37
CA PHE A 146 -13.59 -6.13 20.74
C PHE A 146 -12.15 -5.68 20.99
N LEU A 147 -12.00 -4.54 21.64
CA LEU A 147 -10.71 -3.96 22.00
C LEU A 147 -10.74 -3.50 23.44
N GLY A 148 -9.66 -3.68 24.18
CA GLY A 148 -9.58 -3.19 25.54
C GLY A 148 -8.40 -3.78 26.32
N ALA A 149 -8.36 -3.43 27.62
CA ALA A 149 -7.38 -4.04 28.51
C ALA A 149 -7.66 -5.54 28.67
N GLY A 150 -6.64 -6.38 28.51
CA GLY A 150 -6.76 -7.83 28.57
C GLY A 150 -7.46 -8.30 29.84
N ARG A 151 -7.10 -7.72 31.00
CA ARG A 151 -7.71 -8.04 32.31
C ARG A 151 -9.23 -7.86 32.39
N THR A 152 -9.80 -6.99 31.54
CA THR A 152 -11.25 -6.72 31.51
C THR A 152 -11.93 -7.41 30.34
N LEU A 153 -11.26 -7.48 29.21
CA LEU A 153 -11.80 -8.04 28.00
C LEU A 153 -11.82 -9.57 28.01
N LEU A 154 -10.73 -10.21 28.41
CA LEU A 154 -10.61 -11.68 28.40
C LEU A 154 -11.69 -12.38 29.25
N PRO A 155 -11.98 -11.97 30.50
CA PRO A 155 -13.05 -12.58 31.26
C PRO A 155 -14.44 -12.41 30.60
N LYS A 156 -14.68 -11.26 29.97
CA LYS A 156 -15.93 -11.01 29.24
C LYS A 156 -16.06 -11.94 28.03
N ILE A 157 -14.97 -12.12 27.28
CA ILE A 157 -14.97 -13.04 26.13
C ILE A 157 -15.13 -14.47 26.59
N GLN A 158 -14.44 -14.89 27.65
CA GLN A 158 -14.52 -16.24 28.21
C GLN A 158 -15.92 -16.58 28.75
N SER A 159 -16.74 -15.57 29.10
CA SER A 159 -18.14 -15.78 29.48
C SER A 159 -19.06 -16.02 28.29
N MET A 160 -18.57 -15.87 27.05
CA MET A 160 -19.33 -16.20 25.85
C MET A 160 -19.27 -17.72 25.61
N ASP A 161 -20.37 -18.28 25.17
CA ASP A 161 -20.43 -19.71 24.78
C ASP A 161 -19.86 -19.86 23.37
N ALA A 162 -18.53 -19.90 23.27
CA ALA A 162 -17.80 -19.97 22.01
C ALA A 162 -16.46 -20.69 22.18
N ASN A 163 -15.91 -21.18 21.08
CA ASN A 163 -14.54 -21.65 21.02
C ASN A 163 -13.58 -20.46 20.97
N PHE A 164 -12.37 -20.63 21.50
CA PHE A 164 -11.36 -19.57 21.54
C PHE A 164 -10.07 -20.02 20.88
N VAL A 165 -9.52 -19.18 20.02
CA VAL A 165 -8.22 -19.36 19.39
C VAL A 165 -7.39 -18.13 19.61
N THR A 166 -6.20 -18.28 20.18
CA THR A 166 -5.23 -17.20 20.32
C THR A 166 -4.38 -17.14 19.07
N ILE A 167 -4.29 -15.94 18.48
CA ILE A 167 -3.46 -15.69 17.32
C ILE A 167 -2.01 -15.54 17.78
N ASP A 168 -1.13 -16.34 17.20
CA ASP A 168 0.31 -16.22 17.35
C ASP A 168 0.83 -15.24 16.27
N ALA A 169 1.30 -14.08 16.68
CA ALA A 169 1.78 -13.05 15.77
C ALA A 169 2.99 -13.48 14.92
N GLU A 170 3.82 -14.39 15.42
CA GLU A 170 4.98 -14.90 14.69
C GLU A 170 4.58 -15.80 13.51
N ARG A 171 3.42 -16.45 13.63
CA ARG A 171 2.88 -17.36 12.61
C ARG A 171 1.80 -16.75 11.76
N ALA A 172 1.24 -15.61 12.21
CA ALA A 172 0.16 -14.93 11.51
C ALA A 172 0.65 -14.36 10.17
N GLU A 173 -0.19 -14.43 9.15
CA GLU A 173 0.08 -13.77 7.89
C GLU A 173 0.05 -12.25 8.08
N ILE A 174 1.07 -11.56 7.58
CA ILE A 174 1.15 -10.11 7.63
C ILE A 174 0.22 -9.53 6.56
N VAL A 175 -0.87 -8.92 7.00
CA VAL A 175 -1.85 -8.27 6.13
C VAL A 175 -1.76 -6.75 6.31
N PRO A 176 -1.24 -6.03 5.32
CA PRO A 176 -1.07 -4.58 5.42
C PRO A 176 -2.40 -3.84 5.37
N TRP A 177 -2.44 -2.67 6.01
CA TRP A 177 -3.55 -1.75 5.88
C TRP A 177 -3.55 -1.04 4.52
N HIS A 178 -4.72 -0.91 3.91
CA HIS A 178 -4.94 -0.12 2.70
C HIS A 178 -5.54 1.22 3.05
N ASN A 179 -5.08 2.28 2.38
CA ASN A 179 -5.68 3.60 2.48
C ASN A 179 -5.96 4.15 1.08
N ARG A 180 -7.24 4.18 0.73
CA ARG A 180 -7.69 4.64 -0.59
C ARG A 180 -7.37 6.12 -0.84
N MET A 181 -7.50 6.96 0.19
CA MET A 181 -7.24 8.40 0.08
C MET A 181 -5.76 8.70 -0.16
N LEU A 182 -4.86 8.00 0.55
CA LEU A 182 -3.42 8.13 0.32
C LEU A 182 -3.02 7.70 -1.10
N LYS A 183 -3.59 6.61 -1.60
CA LYS A 183 -3.35 6.15 -2.98
C LYS A 183 -3.78 7.19 -4.01
N ASN A 184 -4.97 7.76 -3.87
CA ASN A 184 -5.47 8.81 -4.75
C ASN A 184 -4.63 10.09 -4.64
N GLU A 185 -4.19 10.47 -3.46
CA GLU A 185 -3.32 11.63 -3.24
C GLU A 185 -1.93 11.43 -3.86
N GLN A 186 -1.36 10.24 -3.75
CA GLN A 186 -0.10 9.90 -4.41
C GLN A 186 -0.22 9.95 -5.94
N LEU A 187 -1.32 9.42 -6.50
CA LEU A 187 -1.61 9.48 -7.94
C LEU A 187 -1.78 10.92 -8.41
N SER A 188 -2.52 11.74 -7.66
CA SER A 188 -2.73 13.16 -8.01
C SER A 188 -1.42 13.96 -7.94
N ARG A 189 -0.57 13.71 -6.95
CA ARG A 189 0.77 14.32 -6.85
C ARG A 189 1.69 13.88 -7.97
N ALA A 190 1.65 12.61 -8.36
CA ALA A 190 2.41 12.11 -9.50
C ALA A 190 1.93 12.76 -10.81
N ALA A 191 0.62 12.83 -11.04
CA ALA A 191 0.04 13.49 -12.21
C ALA A 191 0.40 14.99 -12.25
N ALA A 192 0.34 15.69 -11.12
CA ALA A 192 0.74 17.09 -11.04
C ALA A 192 2.21 17.31 -11.38
N ARG A 193 3.11 16.42 -10.92
CA ARG A 193 4.55 16.48 -11.28
C ARG A 193 4.79 16.25 -12.77
N THR A 194 4.11 15.28 -13.37
CA THR A 194 4.26 15.00 -14.80
C THR A 194 3.75 16.15 -15.65
N LEU A 195 2.63 16.77 -15.28
CA LEU A 195 2.10 17.97 -15.95
C LEU A 195 3.07 19.16 -15.83
N LEU A 196 3.65 19.37 -14.67
CA LEU A 196 4.62 20.45 -14.46
C LEU A 196 5.87 20.26 -15.31
N LEU A 197 6.43 19.03 -15.32
CA LEU A 197 7.60 18.71 -16.15
C LEU A 197 7.32 18.86 -17.64
N SER A 198 6.16 18.41 -18.11
CA SER A 198 5.77 18.57 -19.52
C SER A 198 5.58 20.04 -19.90
N GLY A 199 5.02 20.85 -18.99
CA GLY A 199 4.90 22.30 -19.18
C GLY A 199 6.25 23.01 -19.29
N ILE A 200 7.22 22.65 -18.43
CA ILE A 200 8.58 23.18 -18.51
C ILE A 200 9.24 22.80 -19.84
N LEU A 201 9.13 21.52 -20.24
CA LEU A 201 9.71 21.04 -21.49
C LEU A 201 9.12 21.78 -22.69
N MET A 202 7.80 21.97 -22.72
CA MET A 202 7.12 22.70 -23.78
C MET A 202 7.59 24.16 -23.87
N ASN A 203 7.74 24.85 -22.72
CA ASN A 203 8.28 26.20 -22.66
C ASN A 203 9.73 26.28 -23.20
N MET A 204 10.57 25.30 -22.86
CA MET A 204 11.94 25.21 -23.37
C MET A 204 11.98 25.07 -24.89
N ILE A 205 11.08 24.26 -25.48
CA ILE A 205 10.95 24.07 -26.93
C ILE A 205 10.52 25.38 -27.60
N ILE A 206 9.52 26.06 -27.03
CA ILE A 206 9.05 27.35 -27.55
C ILE A 206 10.17 28.38 -27.50
N LEU A 207 10.89 28.49 -26.39
CA LEU A 207 12.02 29.40 -26.24
C LEU A 207 13.13 29.12 -27.27
N ALA A 208 13.50 27.84 -27.43
CA ALA A 208 14.48 27.44 -28.44
C ALA A 208 14.03 27.82 -29.86
N PHE A 209 12.75 27.65 -30.17
CA PHE A 209 12.20 28.06 -31.47
C PHE A 209 12.24 29.58 -31.68
N VAL A 210 11.93 30.36 -30.66
CA VAL A 210 12.02 31.84 -30.74
C VAL A 210 13.47 32.28 -30.95
N ILE A 211 14.42 31.71 -30.21
CA ILE A 211 15.86 32.00 -30.39
C ILE A 211 16.32 31.63 -31.81
N PHE A 212 15.88 30.49 -32.33
CA PHE A 212 16.19 30.04 -33.69
C PHE A 212 15.63 31.00 -34.75
N GLN A 213 14.39 31.43 -34.62
CA GLN A 213 13.76 32.44 -35.49
C GLN A 213 14.54 33.78 -35.48
N PHE A 214 14.94 34.23 -34.28
CA PHE A 214 15.73 35.45 -34.16
C PHE A 214 17.11 35.32 -34.83
N PHE A 215 17.74 34.13 -34.69
CA PHE A 215 19.02 33.88 -35.34
C PHE A 215 18.91 33.88 -36.88
N ILE A 216 17.92 33.19 -37.44
CA ILE A 216 17.68 33.17 -38.89
C ILE A 216 17.43 34.60 -39.41
N ARG A 217 16.61 35.37 -38.72
CA ARG A 217 16.33 36.76 -39.13
C ARG A 217 17.61 37.60 -39.15
N ASN A 218 18.45 37.49 -38.15
CA ASN A 218 19.69 38.23 -38.05
C ASN A 218 20.71 37.87 -39.15
N VAL A 219 20.78 36.59 -39.52
CA VAL A 219 21.62 36.10 -40.63
C VAL A 219 21.08 36.63 -41.95
N SER A 220 19.76 36.55 -42.18
CA SER A 220 19.12 37.03 -43.41
C SER A 220 19.27 38.54 -43.59
N GLU A 221 19.20 39.35 -42.53
CA GLU A 221 19.42 40.81 -42.60
C GLU A 221 20.88 41.14 -43.00
N ARG A 222 21.87 40.42 -42.48
CA ARG A 222 23.28 40.59 -42.85
C ARG A 222 23.56 40.24 -44.32
N ASP A 223 22.94 39.18 -44.83
CA ASP A 223 23.11 38.77 -46.21
C ASP A 223 22.44 39.78 -47.17
N LEU A 224 21.30 40.37 -46.80
CA LEU A 224 20.65 41.44 -47.53
C LEU A 224 21.49 42.73 -47.60
N GLU A 225 22.19 43.09 -46.51
CA GLU A 225 23.10 44.25 -46.50
C GLU A 225 24.27 44.04 -47.45
N LYS A 226 24.90 42.86 -47.45
CA LYS A 226 26.00 42.53 -48.37
C LYS A 226 25.56 42.62 -49.83
N VAL A 227 24.40 42.06 -50.17
CA VAL A 227 23.86 42.15 -51.55
C VAL A 227 23.56 43.58 -51.96
N LYS A 228 23.08 44.45 -51.07
CA LYS A 228 22.88 45.85 -51.30
C LYS A 228 24.19 46.57 -51.55
N GLU A 229 25.23 46.34 -50.77
CA GLU A 229 26.57 46.94 -50.97
C GLU A 229 27.17 46.52 -52.32
N GLU A 230 27.10 45.25 -52.70
CA GLU A 230 27.57 44.76 -54.01
C GLU A 230 26.83 45.36 -55.16
N THR A 231 25.51 45.54 -55.04
CA THR A 231 24.68 46.15 -56.09
C THR A 231 24.97 47.67 -56.27
N GLN A 232 25.26 48.39 -55.16
CA GLN A 232 25.66 49.79 -55.22
C GLN A 232 27.02 49.98 -55.87
N VAL A 233 27.99 49.16 -55.59
CA VAL A 233 29.33 49.22 -56.19
C VAL A 233 29.25 48.94 -57.68
N THR A 234 28.42 47.97 -58.11
CA THR A 234 28.29 47.66 -59.56
C THR A 234 27.53 48.74 -60.38
N SER A 235 26.68 49.55 -59.72
CA SER A 235 25.94 50.63 -60.37
C SER A 235 26.74 51.92 -60.47
N GLN A 236 27.92 52.05 -59.90
CA GLN A 236 28.83 53.21 -59.97
C GLN A 236 30.02 53.02 -60.92
N GLN A 237 30.16 51.86 -61.54
CA GLN A 237 31.04 51.63 -62.68
C GLN A 237 30.33 51.77 -64.01
#